data_a5050df19e88a7f204eee95149484fe4
#
_entry.id   a5050df19e88a7f204eee95149484fe4
#
_cell.length_a   1.000
_cell.length_b   1.000
_cell.length_c   1.000
_cell.angle_alpha   90.00
_cell.angle_beta   90.00
_cell.angle_gamma   90.00
#
_symmetry.space_group_name_H-M   'P 1'
#
loop_
_entity.id
_entity.type
_entity.pdbx_description
1 polymer ?
#
loop_
_entity_poly.entity_id
_entity_poly.type
_entity_poly.pdbx_seq_one_letter_code
_entity_poly.pdbx_strand_id
1 'polypeptide(L)'
;MANKRIGIFGGRRGMAFYSVIAKTEGFSLCAICDEQPQMREAVKKVVGEEVQVCSTWEEMISLGLDAVILANFFHEHAAYAIRAMEMGIDVISETTAAPTLGECLDLVECCERTGRKYMLAANCPTMVGPGELMRVYRSGELGEVLYAEAEYLHPTTEAESLSLAPTETHWRRFIPGTYYNMHSLGVLMTATGLLPKRVTAMEIYTDSCRNRATVLNNKSAGSIALYQMDNGSVFRSTGWCTMSPSGKWFRLTCEGGTIETERENQDRVLLRRKGKGLMKYDPDNQYTKEEKKEGHGGADARICRQICDYLSGKVEEPLLDIYRGVTLSMAGIYGLHSILDGKTYDIPDIRNKEEREILRGDYRSPFPGKDGKWTLPFGKDRT
;
A
#
# COMPACT_ATOMS: atom_id res chain seq x y z
N MET A 1 30.91 -7.26 6.57
CA MET A 1 30.46 -6.04 5.88
C MET A 1 29.91 -5.09 6.94
N ALA A 2 30.00 -3.76 6.74
CA ALA A 2 29.33 -2.83 7.65
C ALA A 2 27.80 -2.99 7.55
N ASN A 3 27.12 -2.81 8.68
CA ASN A 3 25.67 -2.84 8.70
C ASN A 3 25.08 -1.72 7.84
N LYS A 4 23.99 -2.01 7.11
CA LYS A 4 23.21 -0.99 6.40
C LYS A 4 22.50 -0.07 7.42
N ARG A 5 22.67 1.22 7.24
CA ARG A 5 22.17 2.28 8.12
C ARG A 5 20.76 2.70 7.67
N ILE A 6 19.77 2.44 8.49
CA ILE A 6 18.35 2.69 8.17
C ILE A 6 17.80 3.84 8.98
N GLY A 7 17.05 4.74 8.34
CA GLY A 7 16.20 5.73 8.99
C GLY A 7 14.72 5.42 8.77
N ILE A 8 13.87 5.81 9.71
CA ILE A 8 12.41 5.72 9.57
C ILE A 8 11.82 7.12 9.70
N PHE A 9 11.03 7.54 8.72
CA PHE A 9 10.29 8.80 8.77
C PHE A 9 8.79 8.54 8.99
N GLY A 10 8.27 9.02 10.13
CA GLY A 10 6.92 8.77 10.62
C GLY A 10 6.89 7.73 11.74
N GLY A 11 6.88 8.19 13.00
CA GLY A 11 7.01 7.34 14.17
C GLY A 11 5.83 6.40 14.40
N ARG A 12 4.59 6.86 14.16
CA ARG A 12 3.40 6.06 14.48
C ARG A 12 3.37 4.72 13.73
N ARG A 13 3.41 4.76 12.40
CA ARG A 13 3.44 3.54 11.57
C ARG A 13 4.83 2.92 11.54
N GLY A 14 5.86 3.76 11.58
CA GLY A 14 7.26 3.34 11.55
C GLY A 14 7.67 2.40 12.66
N MET A 15 7.06 2.52 13.85
CA MET A 15 7.34 1.62 14.99
C MET A 15 7.02 0.15 14.68
N ALA A 16 6.14 -0.14 13.73
CA ALA A 16 5.88 -1.51 13.28
C ALA A 16 7.07 -2.14 12.53
N PHE A 17 8.00 -1.33 12.01
CA PHE A 17 9.22 -1.81 11.35
C PHE A 17 10.40 -1.90 12.33
N TYR A 18 10.37 -1.09 13.39
CA TYR A 18 11.46 -1.01 14.38
C TYR A 18 11.81 -2.36 14.97
N SER A 19 10.82 -3.05 15.55
CA SER A 19 11.02 -4.29 16.32
C SER A 19 11.70 -5.41 15.54
N VAL A 20 11.50 -5.44 14.21
CA VAL A 20 12.07 -6.47 13.34
C VAL A 20 13.42 -6.02 12.77
N ILE A 21 13.50 -4.80 12.22
CA ILE A 21 14.73 -4.33 11.55
C ILE A 21 15.87 -4.18 12.55
N ALA A 22 15.60 -3.64 13.74
CA ALA A 22 16.61 -3.47 14.78
C ALA A 22 17.26 -4.79 15.25
N LYS A 23 16.57 -5.92 15.05
CA LYS A 23 17.06 -7.27 15.41
C LYS A 23 17.63 -8.04 14.24
N THR A 24 17.57 -7.49 13.02
CA THR A 24 18.01 -8.20 11.82
C THR A 24 19.50 -7.96 11.58
N GLU A 25 20.27 -9.05 11.55
CA GLU A 25 21.72 -9.00 11.30
C GLU A 25 22.02 -8.30 9.95
N GLY A 26 23.05 -7.48 9.94
CA GLY A 26 23.45 -6.68 8.76
C GLY A 26 22.71 -5.36 8.62
N PHE A 27 21.84 -5.01 9.57
CA PHE A 27 21.10 -3.73 9.59
C PHE A 27 21.31 -3.00 10.91
N SER A 28 21.35 -1.67 10.84
CA SER A 28 21.37 -0.79 12.01
C SER A 28 20.31 0.28 11.84
N LEU A 29 19.30 0.27 12.69
CA LEU A 29 18.36 1.37 12.74
C LEU A 29 19.02 2.56 13.45
N CYS A 30 19.30 3.62 12.71
CA CYS A 30 20.06 4.78 13.20
C CYS A 30 19.18 5.91 13.68
N ALA A 31 18.00 6.08 13.07
CA ALA A 31 17.11 7.18 13.39
C ALA A 31 15.63 6.87 13.18
N ILE A 32 14.80 7.50 13.99
CA ILE A 32 13.35 7.64 13.75
C ILE A 32 13.01 9.12 13.82
N CYS A 33 12.40 9.63 12.76
CA CYS A 33 11.97 11.02 12.68
C CYS A 33 10.45 11.13 12.75
N ASP A 34 9.93 12.04 13.55
CA ASP A 34 8.53 12.44 13.55
C ASP A 34 8.39 13.92 13.88
N GLU A 35 7.59 14.65 13.13
CA GLU A 35 7.37 16.08 13.33
C GLU A 35 6.56 16.39 14.60
N GLN A 36 5.76 15.42 15.09
CA GLN A 36 4.89 15.59 16.24
C GLN A 36 5.66 15.33 17.55
N PRO A 37 5.76 16.32 18.47
CA PRO A 37 6.50 16.15 19.74
C PRO A 37 6.01 14.97 20.57
N GLN A 38 4.68 14.77 20.65
CA GLN A 38 4.09 13.67 21.43
C GLN A 38 4.51 12.30 20.88
N MET A 39 4.63 12.17 19.55
CA MET A 39 5.08 10.94 18.93
C MET A 39 6.56 10.70 19.20
N ARG A 40 7.40 11.73 19.13
CA ARG A 40 8.83 11.60 19.50
C ARG A 40 9.02 11.13 20.93
N GLU A 41 8.24 11.66 21.88
CA GLU A 41 8.30 11.21 23.28
C GLU A 41 7.80 9.76 23.45
N ALA A 42 6.82 9.33 22.65
CA ALA A 42 6.38 7.93 22.66
C ALA A 42 7.46 7.01 22.07
N VAL A 43 8.10 7.40 20.98
CA VAL A 43 9.21 6.65 20.35
C VAL A 43 10.39 6.51 21.29
N LYS A 44 10.85 7.59 21.95
CA LYS A 44 11.98 7.57 22.91
C LYS A 44 11.81 6.58 24.06
N LYS A 45 10.58 6.26 24.45
CA LYS A 45 10.30 5.28 25.51
C LYS A 45 10.49 3.83 25.08
N VAL A 46 10.59 3.58 23.79
CA VAL A 46 10.59 2.23 23.21
C VAL A 46 11.92 1.88 22.54
N VAL A 47 12.55 2.88 21.89
CA VAL A 47 13.81 2.65 21.17
C VAL A 47 15.01 2.68 22.09
N GLY A 48 16.09 1.97 21.69
CA GLY A 48 17.37 2.00 22.42
C GLY A 48 18.10 3.35 22.25
N GLU A 49 19.08 3.60 23.09
CA GLU A 49 19.88 4.83 23.10
C GLU A 49 20.69 5.02 21.82
N GLU A 50 20.92 3.94 21.07
CA GLU A 50 21.60 3.95 19.76
C GLU A 50 20.75 4.55 18.63
N VAL A 51 19.43 4.72 18.84
CA VAL A 51 18.50 5.25 17.83
C VAL A 51 18.23 6.73 18.09
N GLN A 52 18.69 7.58 17.19
CA GLN A 52 18.43 9.01 17.29
C GLN A 52 16.96 9.32 16.96
N VAL A 53 16.27 10.04 17.86
CA VAL A 53 14.91 10.53 17.62
C VAL A 53 14.97 11.96 17.12
N CYS A 54 14.74 12.13 15.81
CA CYS A 54 14.83 13.40 15.09
C CYS A 54 13.48 14.13 15.05
N SER A 55 13.53 15.46 14.96
CA SER A 55 12.37 16.33 14.84
C SER A 55 12.07 16.74 13.40
N THR A 56 13.07 16.70 12.51
CA THR A 56 12.97 17.10 11.12
C THR A 56 13.58 16.07 10.18
N TRP A 57 13.13 16.07 8.96
CA TRP A 57 13.71 15.28 7.88
C TRP A 57 15.21 15.56 7.72
N GLU A 58 15.59 16.83 7.76
CA GLU A 58 16.97 17.31 7.55
C GLU A 58 17.90 16.74 8.63
N GLU A 59 17.48 16.73 9.89
CA GLU A 59 18.24 16.09 10.97
C GLU A 59 18.47 14.61 10.68
N MET A 60 17.42 13.88 10.33
CA MET A 60 17.52 12.43 10.08
C MET A 60 18.42 12.10 8.89
N ILE A 61 18.23 12.80 7.77
CA ILE A 61 18.94 12.49 6.52
C ILE A 61 20.43 12.82 6.61
N SER A 62 20.82 13.79 7.47
CA SER A 62 22.21 14.17 7.69
C SER A 62 23.06 13.09 8.40
N LEU A 63 22.42 12.04 8.91
CA LEU A 63 23.09 10.96 9.64
C LEU A 63 23.81 9.95 8.71
N GLY A 64 23.78 10.13 7.38
CA GLY A 64 24.45 9.25 6.44
C GLY A 64 23.78 7.87 6.37
N LEU A 65 22.53 7.84 5.94
CA LEU A 65 21.71 6.64 5.80
C LEU A 65 21.97 5.94 4.47
N ASP A 66 21.92 4.59 4.47
CA ASP A 66 21.91 3.79 3.25
C ASP A 66 20.50 3.61 2.69
N ALA A 67 19.50 3.58 3.57
CA ALA A 67 18.10 3.51 3.17
C ALA A 67 17.18 4.23 4.16
N VAL A 68 16.02 4.66 3.66
CA VAL A 68 14.96 5.26 4.48
C VAL A 68 13.64 4.52 4.27
N ILE A 69 12.91 4.33 5.38
CA ILE A 69 11.53 3.84 5.36
C ILE A 69 10.61 5.05 5.55
N LEU A 70 9.79 5.33 4.55
CA LEU A 70 8.79 6.38 4.58
C LEU A 70 7.48 5.81 5.14
N ALA A 71 7.10 6.26 6.32
CA ALA A 71 5.89 5.89 7.03
C ALA A 71 5.17 7.13 7.58
N ASN A 72 5.50 8.29 7.02
CA ASN A 72 4.93 9.61 7.30
C ASN A 72 3.54 9.77 6.69
N PHE A 73 3.15 10.96 6.32
CA PHE A 73 1.83 11.21 5.73
C PHE A 73 1.73 10.65 4.32
N PHE A 74 0.67 9.89 4.11
CA PHE A 74 0.34 9.16 2.89
C PHE A 74 0.55 9.95 1.57
N HIS A 75 0.18 11.23 1.55
CA HIS A 75 0.24 12.07 0.36
C HIS A 75 1.61 12.77 0.15
N GLU A 76 2.58 12.52 1.02
CA GLU A 76 3.92 13.13 0.94
C GLU A 76 5.01 12.14 0.54
N HIS A 77 4.69 10.85 0.46
CA HIS A 77 5.68 9.79 0.24
C HIS A 77 6.54 10.05 -1.01
N ALA A 78 5.92 10.42 -2.15
CA ALA A 78 6.65 10.65 -3.39
C ALA A 78 7.70 11.76 -3.27
N ALA A 79 7.33 12.89 -2.65
CA ALA A 79 8.23 14.02 -2.49
C ALA A 79 9.47 13.67 -1.65
N TYR A 80 9.28 12.94 -0.54
CA TYR A 80 10.41 12.52 0.29
C TYR A 80 11.20 11.36 -0.33
N ALA A 81 10.55 10.46 -1.09
CA ALA A 81 11.23 9.41 -1.83
C ALA A 81 12.19 9.97 -2.89
N ILE A 82 11.73 10.95 -3.66
CA ILE A 82 12.54 11.65 -4.67
C ILE A 82 13.75 12.32 -4.00
N ARG A 83 13.53 13.09 -2.93
CA ARG A 83 14.62 13.75 -2.19
C ARG A 83 15.66 12.74 -1.66
N ALA A 84 15.22 11.60 -1.13
CA ALA A 84 16.12 10.55 -0.64
C ALA A 84 16.95 9.95 -1.79
N MET A 85 16.30 9.56 -2.89
CA MET A 85 16.98 8.95 -4.03
C MET A 85 17.99 9.90 -4.68
N GLU A 86 17.70 11.21 -4.76
CA GLU A 86 18.63 12.23 -5.24
C GLU A 86 19.86 12.37 -4.34
N MET A 87 19.75 12.04 -3.07
CA MET A 87 20.88 11.99 -2.12
C MET A 87 21.61 10.63 -2.13
N GLY A 88 21.23 9.70 -3.01
CA GLY A 88 21.86 8.38 -3.12
C GLY A 88 21.36 7.36 -2.11
N ILE A 89 20.20 7.58 -1.49
CA ILE A 89 19.61 6.75 -0.43
C ILE A 89 18.52 5.87 -1.04
N ASP A 90 18.54 4.57 -0.72
CA ASP A 90 17.51 3.63 -1.12
C ASP A 90 16.20 3.88 -0.35
N VAL A 91 15.04 3.63 -0.98
CA VAL A 91 13.74 3.99 -0.42
C VAL A 91 12.83 2.78 -0.28
N ILE A 92 12.28 2.64 0.90
CA ILE A 92 11.13 1.78 1.18
C ILE A 92 9.96 2.70 1.54
N SER A 93 8.88 2.66 0.78
CA SER A 93 7.73 3.53 1.03
C SER A 93 6.55 2.73 1.54
N GLU A 94 5.89 3.17 2.61
CA GLU A 94 4.53 2.74 2.91
C GLU A 94 3.58 3.15 1.78
N THR A 95 2.41 2.58 1.78
CA THR A 95 1.35 2.90 0.83
C THR A 95 0.80 4.31 1.10
N THR A 96 0.57 5.10 0.07
CA THR A 96 0.68 4.92 -1.38
C THR A 96 2.06 5.34 -1.90
N ALA A 97 2.42 4.92 -3.13
CA ALA A 97 3.67 5.39 -3.74
C ALA A 97 3.62 6.90 -4.04
N ALA A 98 2.50 7.37 -4.61
CA ALA A 98 2.27 8.78 -4.93
C ALA A 98 0.77 9.11 -4.91
N PRO A 99 0.38 10.34 -4.55
CA PRO A 99 -1.01 10.78 -4.48
C PRO A 99 -1.57 11.33 -5.80
N THR A 100 -0.71 11.67 -6.78
CA THR A 100 -1.08 12.28 -8.06
C THR A 100 -0.38 11.59 -9.23
N LEU A 101 -0.93 11.76 -10.44
CA LEU A 101 -0.36 11.16 -11.64
C LEU A 101 1.01 11.77 -12.00
N GLY A 102 1.17 13.08 -11.83
CA GLY A 102 2.46 13.75 -12.06
C GLY A 102 3.54 13.23 -11.12
N GLU A 103 3.24 13.10 -9.81
CA GLU A 103 4.19 12.54 -8.85
C GLU A 103 4.49 11.06 -9.12
N CYS A 104 3.55 10.29 -9.68
CA CYS A 104 3.82 8.94 -10.15
C CYS A 104 4.92 8.92 -11.21
N LEU A 105 4.84 9.83 -12.19
CA LEU A 105 5.86 9.97 -13.22
C LEU A 105 7.19 10.44 -12.65
N ASP A 106 7.19 11.52 -11.86
CA ASP A 106 8.40 12.09 -11.25
C ASP A 106 9.17 11.05 -10.42
N LEU A 107 8.43 10.22 -9.67
CA LEU A 107 9.00 9.18 -8.81
C LEU A 107 9.70 8.09 -9.66
N VAL A 108 9.06 7.63 -10.75
CA VAL A 108 9.66 6.64 -11.66
C VAL A 108 10.89 7.22 -12.35
N GLU A 109 10.80 8.43 -12.91
CA GLU A 109 11.92 9.07 -13.58
C GLU A 109 13.12 9.32 -12.63
N CYS A 110 12.85 9.68 -11.39
CA CYS A 110 13.89 9.82 -10.37
C CYS A 110 14.55 8.47 -10.05
N CYS A 111 13.78 7.41 -9.88
CA CYS A 111 14.30 6.07 -9.62
C CYS A 111 15.16 5.57 -10.79
N GLU A 112 14.71 5.73 -12.04
CA GLU A 112 15.46 5.38 -13.26
C GLU A 112 16.76 6.17 -13.38
N ARG A 113 16.73 7.48 -13.10
CA ARG A 113 17.87 8.38 -13.21
C ARG A 113 18.94 8.14 -12.15
N THR A 114 18.51 7.86 -10.92
CA THR A 114 19.43 7.69 -9.78
C THR A 114 19.92 6.25 -9.62
N GLY A 115 19.19 5.28 -10.18
CA GLY A 115 19.46 3.84 -10.00
C GLY A 115 19.29 3.37 -8.55
N ARG A 116 18.57 4.14 -7.71
CA ARG A 116 18.33 3.75 -6.33
C ARG A 116 17.23 2.68 -6.23
N LYS A 117 17.33 1.86 -5.20
CA LYS A 117 16.31 0.87 -4.88
C LYS A 117 15.05 1.56 -4.39
N TYR A 118 13.91 1.12 -4.89
CA TYR A 118 12.59 1.52 -4.40
C TYR A 118 11.69 0.29 -4.22
N MET A 119 10.99 0.23 -3.09
CA MET A 119 9.99 -0.80 -2.81
C MET A 119 8.77 -0.16 -2.15
N LEU A 120 7.56 -0.48 -2.64
CA LEU A 120 6.32 -0.18 -1.94
C LEU A 120 6.02 -1.28 -0.93
N ALA A 121 6.00 -0.93 0.36
CA ALA A 121 5.86 -1.88 1.46
C ALA A 121 4.39 -2.15 1.81
N ALA A 122 3.62 -2.74 0.88
CA ALA A 122 2.27 -3.20 1.16
C ALA A 122 2.28 -4.55 1.89
N ASN A 123 1.68 -4.61 3.07
CA ASN A 123 1.72 -5.80 3.92
C ASN A 123 0.72 -6.90 3.52
N CYS A 124 -0.41 -6.55 2.86
CA CYS A 124 -1.43 -7.54 2.50
C CYS A 124 -0.92 -8.71 1.62
N PRO A 125 -0.06 -8.48 0.61
CA PRO A 125 0.52 -9.58 -0.18
C PRO A 125 1.36 -10.57 0.64
N THR A 126 1.86 -10.17 1.81
CA THR A 126 2.72 -11.02 2.66
C THR A 126 1.93 -11.89 3.65
N MET A 127 0.60 -11.73 3.71
CA MET A 127 -0.27 -12.53 4.57
C MET A 127 -0.29 -13.99 4.15
N VAL A 128 -0.68 -14.87 5.07
CA VAL A 128 -0.69 -16.34 4.86
C VAL A 128 -1.53 -16.73 3.64
N GLY A 129 -2.81 -16.37 3.63
CA GLY A 129 -3.71 -16.71 2.53
C GLY A 129 -3.27 -16.12 1.19
N PRO A 130 -3.02 -14.80 1.08
CA PRO A 130 -2.45 -14.18 -0.12
C PRO A 130 -1.16 -14.83 -0.62
N GLY A 131 -0.24 -15.17 0.29
CA GLY A 131 0.97 -15.89 -0.06
C GLY A 131 0.70 -17.27 -0.68
N GLU A 132 -0.32 -17.97 -0.18
CA GLU A 132 -0.73 -19.26 -0.74
C GLU A 132 -1.44 -19.10 -2.10
N LEU A 133 -2.29 -18.08 -2.26
CA LEU A 133 -2.87 -17.78 -3.57
C LEU A 133 -1.78 -17.56 -4.63
N MET A 134 -0.77 -16.78 -4.28
CA MET A 134 0.38 -16.51 -5.14
C MET A 134 1.16 -17.81 -5.47
N ARG A 135 1.44 -18.63 -4.46
CA ARG A 135 2.17 -19.91 -4.65
C ARG A 135 1.42 -20.85 -5.59
N VAL A 136 0.12 -21.05 -5.35
CA VAL A 136 -0.72 -21.95 -6.17
C VAL A 136 -0.89 -21.41 -7.58
N TYR A 137 -1.16 -20.12 -7.77
CA TYR A 137 -1.28 -19.55 -9.10
C TYR A 137 0.03 -19.67 -9.90
N ARG A 138 1.15 -19.31 -9.28
CA ARG A 138 2.48 -19.36 -9.93
C ARG A 138 2.98 -20.78 -10.21
N SER A 139 2.41 -21.80 -9.58
CA SER A 139 2.70 -23.19 -9.94
C SER A 139 2.17 -23.58 -11.32
N GLY A 140 1.27 -22.77 -11.90
CA GLY A 140 0.63 -23.02 -13.19
C GLY A 140 -0.49 -24.06 -13.15
N GLU A 141 -0.76 -24.70 -12.01
CA GLU A 141 -1.72 -25.80 -11.92
C GLU A 141 -3.17 -25.42 -12.21
N LEU A 142 -3.51 -24.13 -12.10
CA LEU A 142 -4.86 -23.61 -12.37
C LEU A 142 -5.00 -22.98 -13.76
N GLY A 143 -3.91 -22.84 -14.53
CA GLY A 143 -3.92 -22.13 -15.80
C GLY A 143 -4.10 -20.61 -15.63
N GLU A 144 -4.49 -19.93 -16.70
CA GLU A 144 -4.65 -18.49 -16.72
C GLU A 144 -5.83 -18.01 -15.86
N VAL A 145 -5.64 -16.90 -15.17
CA VAL A 145 -6.72 -16.23 -14.44
C VAL A 145 -7.67 -15.53 -15.43
N LEU A 146 -8.97 -15.76 -15.24
CA LEU A 146 -10.05 -15.17 -16.05
C LEU A 146 -10.76 -14.04 -15.30
N TYR A 147 -10.90 -14.20 -13.97
CA TYR A 147 -11.55 -13.26 -13.09
C TYR A 147 -10.95 -13.35 -11.70
N ALA A 148 -10.81 -12.21 -11.04
CA ALA A 148 -10.37 -12.17 -9.64
C ALA A 148 -11.17 -11.17 -8.82
N GLU A 149 -11.26 -11.43 -7.52
CA GLU A 149 -11.96 -10.58 -6.56
C GLU A 149 -11.12 -10.38 -5.32
N ALA A 150 -11.16 -9.15 -4.80
CA ALA A 150 -10.56 -8.84 -3.52
C ALA A 150 -11.38 -7.83 -2.74
N GLU A 151 -11.44 -8.02 -1.43
CA GLU A 151 -12.09 -7.12 -0.50
C GLU A 151 -11.12 -6.77 0.65
N TYR A 152 -11.08 -5.49 0.99
CA TYR A 152 -10.38 -5.00 2.17
C TYR A 152 -11.33 -4.12 2.98
N LEU A 153 -11.90 -4.71 4.03
CA LEU A 153 -12.83 -4.05 4.93
C LEU A 153 -12.09 -3.74 6.23
N HIS A 154 -11.90 -2.46 6.49
CA HIS A 154 -11.13 -1.99 7.65
C HIS A 154 -11.97 -1.00 8.47
N PRO A 155 -12.90 -1.48 9.30
CA PRO A 155 -13.66 -0.59 10.16
C PRO A 155 -12.74 0.10 11.16
N THR A 156 -13.04 1.36 11.43
CA THR A 156 -12.44 2.13 12.52
C THR A 156 -13.56 2.67 13.39
N THR A 157 -13.37 2.66 14.70
CA THR A 157 -14.26 3.34 15.62
C THR A 157 -14.12 4.85 15.48
N GLU A 158 -15.10 5.60 15.97
CA GLU A 158 -15.04 7.07 15.98
C GLU A 158 -13.80 7.56 16.75
N ALA A 159 -13.52 6.98 17.91
CA ALA A 159 -12.35 7.33 18.72
C ALA A 159 -11.03 7.06 18.00
N GLU A 160 -10.89 5.91 17.32
CA GLU A 160 -9.72 5.62 16.50
C GLU A 160 -9.60 6.60 15.33
N SER A 161 -10.71 6.90 14.68
CA SER A 161 -10.76 7.84 13.57
C SER A 161 -10.32 9.25 13.98
N LEU A 162 -10.82 9.76 15.12
CA LEU A 162 -10.39 11.04 15.68
C LEU A 162 -8.93 11.04 16.11
N SER A 163 -8.45 9.94 16.69
CA SER A 163 -7.03 9.77 17.03
C SER A 163 -6.12 9.76 15.79
N LEU A 164 -6.59 9.19 14.67
CA LEU A 164 -5.85 9.12 13.41
C LEU A 164 -5.91 10.42 12.60
N ALA A 165 -6.99 11.18 12.72
CA ALA A 165 -7.27 12.40 11.98
C ALA A 165 -7.84 13.48 12.91
N PRO A 166 -7.00 14.04 13.80
CA PRO A 166 -7.46 14.89 14.91
C PRO A 166 -8.00 16.25 14.48
N THR A 167 -7.64 16.74 13.29
CA THR A 167 -8.11 18.04 12.77
C THR A 167 -9.01 17.86 11.55
N GLU A 168 -9.87 18.82 11.29
CA GLU A 168 -10.78 18.80 10.13
C GLU A 168 -10.05 18.84 8.79
N THR A 169 -8.87 19.43 8.76
CA THR A 169 -8.01 19.53 7.57
C THR A 169 -6.99 18.40 7.45
N HIS A 170 -7.01 17.43 8.38
CA HIS A 170 -6.06 16.34 8.33
C HIS A 170 -6.25 15.51 7.04
N TRP A 171 -5.17 15.24 6.33
CA TRP A 171 -5.16 14.57 5.03
C TRP A 171 -5.97 13.26 5.00
N ARG A 172 -5.96 12.51 6.11
CA ARG A 172 -6.66 11.22 6.23
C ARG A 172 -8.18 11.33 6.09
N ARG A 173 -8.76 12.52 6.31
CA ARG A 173 -10.18 12.81 6.10
C ARG A 173 -10.57 12.93 4.63
N PHE A 174 -9.58 12.95 3.73
CA PHE A 174 -9.74 13.22 2.31
C PHE A 174 -9.33 12.05 1.43
N ILE A 175 -8.98 10.88 2.00
CA ILE A 175 -8.60 9.69 1.24
C ILE A 175 -9.81 9.17 0.46
N PRO A 176 -9.77 9.12 -0.88
CA PRO A 176 -10.80 8.46 -1.67
C PRO A 176 -10.83 6.95 -1.41
N GLY A 177 -12.01 6.33 -1.50
CA GLY A 177 -12.14 4.89 -1.33
C GLY A 177 -11.25 4.09 -2.30
N THR A 178 -11.09 4.56 -3.53
CA THR A 178 -10.25 3.92 -4.55
C THR A 178 -8.76 3.88 -4.19
N TYR A 179 -8.26 4.82 -3.38
CA TYR A 179 -6.87 4.79 -2.92
C TYR A 179 -6.62 3.65 -1.92
N TYR A 180 -7.66 3.20 -1.21
CA TYR A 180 -7.59 2.00 -0.36
C TYR A 180 -7.71 0.69 -1.13
N ASN A 181 -8.18 0.71 -2.38
CA ASN A 181 -8.20 -0.47 -3.24
C ASN A 181 -6.79 -1.07 -3.45
N MET A 182 -5.73 -0.34 -3.14
CA MET A 182 -4.37 -0.88 -3.18
C MET A 182 -4.16 -2.09 -2.25
N HIS A 183 -4.87 -2.16 -1.12
CA HIS A 183 -4.77 -3.31 -0.21
C HIS A 183 -5.47 -4.57 -0.75
N SER A 184 -6.46 -4.41 -1.62
CA SER A 184 -7.15 -5.49 -2.31
C SER A 184 -6.52 -5.79 -3.67
N LEU A 185 -6.42 -4.80 -4.55
CA LEU A 185 -5.82 -4.96 -5.89
C LEU A 185 -4.34 -5.39 -5.81
N GLY A 186 -3.57 -4.84 -4.87
CA GLY A 186 -2.16 -5.16 -4.70
C GLY A 186 -1.89 -6.64 -4.43
N VAL A 187 -2.78 -7.34 -3.72
CA VAL A 187 -2.71 -8.80 -3.54
C VAL A 187 -2.91 -9.53 -4.86
N LEU A 188 -3.93 -9.12 -5.64
CA LEU A 188 -4.21 -9.77 -6.93
C LEU A 188 -3.08 -9.53 -7.94
N MET A 189 -2.56 -8.29 -8.00
CA MET A 189 -1.42 -7.95 -8.86
C MET A 189 -0.16 -8.73 -8.49
N THR A 190 0.15 -8.83 -7.20
CA THR A 190 1.34 -9.60 -6.76
C THR A 190 1.19 -11.09 -6.94
N ALA A 191 -0.01 -11.64 -6.75
CA ALA A 191 -0.26 -13.06 -6.96
C ALA A 191 -0.12 -13.45 -8.43
N THR A 192 -0.71 -12.65 -9.34
CA THR A 192 -0.79 -12.98 -10.78
C THR A 192 0.35 -12.41 -11.62
N GLY A 193 0.98 -11.32 -11.17
CA GLY A 193 1.96 -10.56 -11.96
C GLY A 193 1.32 -9.62 -12.99
N LEU A 194 -0.01 -9.63 -13.13
CA LEU A 194 -0.74 -8.83 -14.12
C LEU A 194 -0.86 -7.36 -13.69
N LEU A 195 -0.94 -6.47 -14.69
CA LEU A 195 -1.10 -5.03 -14.49
C LEU A 195 -2.45 -4.53 -15.02
N PRO A 196 -3.12 -3.59 -14.32
CA PRO A 196 -4.35 -2.99 -14.79
C PRO A 196 -4.09 -2.08 -15.98
N LYS A 197 -4.91 -2.22 -17.02
CA LYS A 197 -4.88 -1.39 -18.24
C LYS A 197 -6.08 -0.45 -18.35
N ARG A 198 -7.15 -0.73 -17.59
CA ARG A 198 -8.38 0.07 -17.63
C ARG A 198 -9.15 -0.05 -16.33
N VAL A 199 -9.82 1.02 -15.91
CA VAL A 199 -10.62 1.04 -14.69
C VAL A 199 -11.97 1.72 -14.88
N THR A 200 -12.99 1.13 -14.26
CA THR A 200 -14.29 1.77 -13.97
C THR A 200 -14.57 1.60 -12.47
N ALA A 201 -14.99 2.67 -11.80
CA ALA A 201 -15.20 2.63 -10.36
C ALA A 201 -16.48 3.37 -9.95
N MET A 202 -17.04 2.93 -8.82
CA MET A 202 -18.15 3.59 -8.13
C MET A 202 -17.80 3.77 -6.66
N GLU A 203 -18.22 4.89 -6.09
CA GLU A 203 -18.07 5.18 -4.67
C GLU A 203 -19.39 4.88 -3.94
N ILE A 204 -19.27 4.37 -2.71
CA ILE A 204 -20.42 4.07 -1.86
C ILE A 204 -20.62 5.25 -0.93
N TYR A 205 -21.75 5.94 -1.06
CA TYR A 205 -22.14 7.05 -0.19
C TYR A 205 -23.23 6.62 0.76
N THR A 206 -23.13 7.03 2.02
CA THR A 206 -24.19 6.75 3.00
C THR A 206 -24.15 7.71 4.18
N ASP A 207 -25.31 8.20 4.57
CA ASP A 207 -25.48 9.00 5.78
C ASP A 207 -25.31 8.18 7.06
N SER A 208 -25.46 6.85 7.00
CA SER A 208 -25.22 5.96 8.13
C SER A 208 -23.74 5.85 8.52
N CYS A 209 -22.83 6.27 7.66
CA CYS A 209 -21.41 6.43 7.96
C CYS A 209 -21.07 7.80 8.59
N ARG A 210 -21.99 8.38 9.34
CA ARG A 210 -21.81 9.70 9.99
C ARG A 210 -20.53 9.80 10.81
N ASN A 211 -20.17 8.74 11.51
CA ASN A 211 -18.94 8.71 12.31
C ASN A 211 -17.67 8.78 11.47
N ARG A 212 -17.80 8.52 10.21
CA ARG A 212 -16.79 8.69 9.23
C ARG A 212 -16.95 9.90 8.36
N ALA A 213 -18.16 10.40 8.15
CA ALA A 213 -18.36 11.73 7.61
C ALA A 213 -17.74 12.80 8.54
N THR A 214 -17.58 12.49 9.83
CA THR A 214 -16.74 13.28 10.74
C THR A 214 -15.25 13.10 10.47
N VAL A 215 -14.84 12.00 9.86
CA VAL A 215 -13.47 11.71 9.48
C VAL A 215 -13.25 11.88 7.99
N LEU A 216 -14.22 11.46 7.17
CA LEU A 216 -14.23 11.70 5.73
C LEU A 216 -15.27 12.77 5.45
N ASN A 217 -14.82 13.96 5.13
CA ASN A 217 -15.71 15.10 4.85
C ASN A 217 -16.63 14.87 3.63
N ASN A 218 -16.52 13.72 2.97
CA ASN A 218 -17.19 13.39 1.72
C ASN A 218 -18.29 12.32 1.82
N LYS A 219 -18.64 11.85 3.02
CA LYS A 219 -19.62 10.77 3.23
C LYS A 219 -19.30 9.47 2.49
N SER A 220 -18.09 9.30 1.97
CA SER A 220 -17.65 8.09 1.30
C SER A 220 -17.50 6.95 2.31
N ALA A 221 -18.17 5.83 2.06
CA ALA A 221 -18.02 4.62 2.86
C ALA A 221 -16.95 3.69 2.31
N GLY A 222 -16.64 3.80 1.03
CA GLY A 222 -15.68 2.98 0.31
C GLY A 222 -15.90 3.03 -1.18
N SER A 223 -15.23 2.17 -1.93
CA SER A 223 -15.37 2.09 -3.38
C SER A 223 -15.32 0.67 -3.89
N ILE A 224 -15.92 0.47 -5.04
CA ILE A 224 -15.81 -0.75 -5.84
C ILE A 224 -15.23 -0.35 -7.19
N ALA A 225 -14.16 -1.02 -7.62
CA ALA A 225 -13.54 -0.81 -8.92
C ALA A 225 -13.41 -2.12 -9.69
N LEU A 226 -13.63 -2.04 -11.00
CA LEU A 226 -13.39 -3.11 -11.96
C LEU A 226 -12.18 -2.72 -12.80
N TYR A 227 -11.18 -3.58 -12.81
CA TYR A 227 -9.94 -3.40 -13.57
C TYR A 227 -9.86 -4.44 -14.67
N GLN A 228 -9.75 -4.02 -15.93
CA GLN A 228 -9.32 -4.90 -17.01
C GLN A 228 -7.80 -4.99 -16.97
N MET A 229 -7.28 -6.21 -16.89
CA MET A 229 -5.86 -6.50 -16.81
C MET A 229 -5.23 -6.66 -18.20
N ASP A 230 -3.92 -6.66 -18.26
CA ASP A 230 -3.14 -6.76 -19.51
C ASP A 230 -3.32 -8.08 -20.26
N ASN A 231 -3.74 -9.17 -19.58
CA ASN A 231 -4.14 -10.43 -20.24
C ASN A 231 -5.63 -10.48 -20.64
N GLY A 232 -6.38 -9.38 -20.45
CA GLY A 232 -7.82 -9.31 -20.75
C GLY A 232 -8.75 -9.77 -19.61
N SER A 233 -8.23 -10.36 -18.53
CA SER A 233 -9.05 -10.71 -17.37
C SER A 233 -9.63 -9.49 -16.67
N VAL A 234 -10.65 -9.67 -15.83
CA VAL A 234 -11.27 -8.60 -15.05
C VAL A 234 -11.10 -8.87 -13.56
N PHE A 235 -10.56 -7.87 -12.84
CA PHE A 235 -10.40 -7.92 -11.40
C PHE A 235 -11.36 -6.95 -10.71
N ARG A 236 -12.13 -7.45 -9.73
CA ARG A 236 -12.96 -6.62 -8.84
C ARG A 236 -12.20 -6.35 -7.56
N SER A 237 -12.07 -5.09 -7.22
CA SER A 237 -11.43 -4.63 -6.00
C SER A 237 -12.41 -3.80 -5.19
N THR A 238 -12.55 -4.12 -3.90
CA THR A 238 -13.39 -3.38 -2.95
C THR A 238 -12.52 -2.88 -1.82
N GLY A 239 -12.54 -1.58 -1.58
CA GLY A 239 -11.85 -0.93 -0.47
C GLY A 239 -12.85 -0.19 0.41
N TRP A 240 -12.92 -0.58 1.68
CA TRP A 240 -13.77 0.06 2.67
C TRP A 240 -12.97 0.37 3.91
N CYS A 241 -13.02 1.58 4.33
CA CYS A 241 -12.42 1.94 5.59
C CYS A 241 -13.42 2.31 6.69
N THR A 242 -14.73 2.07 6.58
CA THR A 242 -15.78 2.58 7.49
C THR A 242 -16.70 1.53 8.04
N MET A 243 -16.91 0.45 7.33
CA MET A 243 -18.00 -0.45 7.63
C MET A 243 -17.53 -1.71 8.35
N SER A 244 -18.32 -2.14 9.32
CA SER A 244 -18.17 -3.38 10.05
C SER A 244 -18.98 -4.48 9.34
N PRO A 245 -18.55 -5.76 9.40
CA PRO A 245 -17.37 -6.25 10.12
C PRO A 245 -16.06 -6.04 9.34
N SER A 246 -14.92 -6.13 10.05
CA SER A 246 -13.60 -6.22 9.42
C SER A 246 -13.49 -7.51 8.61
N GLY A 247 -12.86 -7.44 7.45
CA GLY A 247 -12.63 -8.62 6.63
C GLY A 247 -11.65 -8.35 5.50
N LYS A 248 -10.90 -9.39 5.16
CA LYS A 248 -10.03 -9.42 3.99
C LYS A 248 -10.31 -10.71 3.27
N TRP A 249 -10.63 -10.62 1.99
CA TRP A 249 -10.95 -11.80 1.20
C TRP A 249 -10.42 -11.64 -0.22
N PHE A 250 -9.83 -12.71 -0.73
CA PHE A 250 -9.16 -12.74 -2.03
C PHE A 250 -9.51 -14.03 -2.77
N ARG A 251 -9.79 -13.92 -4.08
CA ARG A 251 -10.16 -15.04 -4.93
C ARG A 251 -9.57 -14.90 -6.32
N LEU A 252 -9.04 -16.00 -6.85
CA LEU A 252 -8.68 -16.17 -8.25
C LEU A 252 -9.58 -17.25 -8.88
N THR A 253 -10.19 -16.94 -10.01
CA THR A 253 -10.95 -17.85 -10.86
C THR A 253 -10.16 -18.03 -12.15
N CYS A 254 -9.64 -19.24 -12.35
CA CYS A 254 -8.77 -19.59 -13.45
C CYS A 254 -9.41 -20.66 -14.35
N GLU A 255 -8.80 -20.96 -15.50
CA GLU A 255 -9.28 -21.97 -16.45
C GLU A 255 -9.45 -23.38 -15.83
N GLY A 256 -8.53 -23.75 -14.95
CA GLY A 256 -8.46 -25.04 -14.30
C GLY A 256 -9.09 -25.12 -12.91
N GLY A 257 -9.61 -24.01 -12.38
CA GLY A 257 -10.21 -24.01 -11.06
C GLY A 257 -10.25 -22.65 -10.35
N THR A 258 -10.48 -22.69 -9.04
CA THR A 258 -10.51 -21.49 -8.19
C THR A 258 -9.69 -21.70 -6.93
N ILE A 259 -9.06 -20.62 -6.47
CA ILE A 259 -8.48 -20.55 -5.12
C ILE A 259 -8.94 -19.28 -4.44
N GLU A 260 -9.31 -19.36 -3.17
CA GLU A 260 -9.74 -18.21 -2.39
C GLU A 260 -9.34 -18.35 -0.92
N THR A 261 -9.20 -17.23 -0.23
CA THR A 261 -9.09 -17.23 1.24
C THR A 261 -10.46 -17.47 1.86
N GLU A 262 -10.50 -18.13 3.01
CA GLU A 262 -11.76 -18.31 3.74
C GLU A 262 -12.16 -16.96 4.40
N ARG A 263 -13.45 -16.60 4.34
CA ARG A 263 -13.93 -15.31 4.90
C ARG A 263 -13.81 -15.24 6.43
N GLU A 264 -14.07 -16.36 7.11
CA GLU A 264 -14.02 -16.44 8.58
C GLU A 264 -12.59 -16.61 9.11
N ASN A 265 -11.70 -17.15 8.29
CA ASN A 265 -10.29 -17.35 8.61
C ASN A 265 -9.41 -17.07 7.39
N GLN A 266 -8.98 -15.84 7.23
CA GLN A 266 -8.20 -15.38 6.07
C GLN A 266 -6.85 -16.10 5.89
N ASP A 267 -6.38 -16.85 6.88
CA ASP A 267 -5.16 -17.65 6.82
C ASP A 267 -5.40 -19.06 6.27
N ARG A 268 -6.67 -19.44 6.06
CA ARG A 268 -7.08 -20.69 5.45
C ARG A 268 -7.51 -20.47 4.02
N VAL A 269 -7.30 -21.46 3.16
CA VAL A 269 -7.68 -21.41 1.75
C VAL A 269 -8.64 -22.51 1.33
N LEU A 270 -9.43 -22.17 0.33
CA LEU A 270 -10.38 -23.03 -0.35
C LEU A 270 -9.89 -23.18 -1.80
N LEU A 271 -9.52 -24.40 -2.19
CA LEU A 271 -9.01 -24.71 -3.51
C LEU A 271 -9.92 -25.71 -4.20
N ARG A 272 -10.38 -25.37 -5.40
CA ARG A 272 -11.18 -26.23 -6.26
C ARG A 272 -10.48 -26.38 -7.61
N ARG A 273 -10.12 -27.58 -7.99
CA ARG A 273 -9.60 -27.93 -9.32
C ARG A 273 -10.73 -28.49 -10.17
N LYS A 274 -10.67 -28.23 -11.47
CA LYS A 274 -11.63 -28.75 -12.45
C LYS A 274 -11.75 -30.27 -12.32
N GLY A 275 -12.97 -30.77 -12.19
CA GLY A 275 -13.24 -32.19 -12.02
C GLY A 275 -12.89 -32.79 -10.66
N LYS A 276 -12.50 -31.96 -9.66
CA LYS A 276 -12.20 -32.38 -8.28
C LYS A 276 -13.10 -31.67 -7.28
N GLY A 277 -13.26 -32.26 -6.10
CA GLY A 277 -14.00 -31.66 -4.98
C GLY A 277 -13.29 -30.42 -4.41
N LEU A 278 -14.02 -29.68 -3.56
CA LEU A 278 -13.45 -28.57 -2.80
C LEU A 278 -12.47 -29.10 -1.75
N MET A 279 -11.27 -28.56 -1.74
CA MET A 279 -10.26 -28.78 -0.71
C MET A 279 -10.19 -27.51 0.16
N LYS A 280 -10.27 -27.70 1.47
CA LYS A 280 -10.11 -26.64 2.48
C LYS A 280 -8.93 -27.02 3.36
N TYR A 281 -7.96 -26.15 3.51
CA TYR A 281 -6.74 -26.43 4.26
C TYR A 281 -6.07 -25.17 4.82
N ASP A 282 -5.26 -25.37 5.84
CA ASP A 282 -4.35 -24.36 6.37
C ASP A 282 -3.01 -24.50 5.62
N PRO A 283 -2.52 -23.44 4.95
CA PRO A 283 -1.24 -23.46 4.25
C PRO A 283 -0.05 -23.72 5.20
N ASP A 284 1.03 -24.30 4.67
CA ASP A 284 2.26 -24.59 5.45
C ASP A 284 2.98 -23.33 5.92
N ASN A 285 2.77 -22.19 5.22
CA ASN A 285 3.38 -20.91 5.54
C ASN A 285 2.68 -20.15 6.68
N GLN A 286 2.13 -20.83 7.68
CA GLN A 286 1.52 -20.20 8.86
C GLN A 286 2.50 -19.27 9.58
N TYR A 287 1.95 -18.25 10.26
CA TYR A 287 2.77 -17.37 11.09
C TYR A 287 3.37 -18.12 12.27
N THR A 288 4.65 -17.87 12.54
CA THR A 288 5.28 -18.33 13.77
C THR A 288 4.70 -17.60 15.01
N LYS A 289 5.01 -18.11 16.20
CA LYS A 289 4.59 -17.45 17.45
C LYS A 289 5.22 -16.06 17.60
N GLU A 290 6.43 -15.89 17.12
CA GLU A 290 7.16 -14.62 17.12
C GLU A 290 6.55 -13.63 16.14
N GLU A 291 6.25 -14.06 14.90
CA GLU A 291 5.59 -13.22 13.92
C GLU A 291 4.24 -12.68 14.40
N LYS A 292 3.43 -13.53 15.05
CA LYS A 292 2.11 -13.15 15.58
C LYS A 292 2.14 -12.04 16.63
N LYS A 293 3.29 -11.77 17.22
CA LYS A 293 3.46 -10.65 18.16
C LYS A 293 3.62 -9.31 17.46
N GLU A 294 3.96 -9.33 16.18
CA GLU A 294 4.17 -8.12 15.39
C GLU A 294 2.83 -7.64 14.76
N GLY A 295 2.84 -6.41 14.25
CA GLY A 295 1.66 -5.76 13.70
C GLY A 295 0.95 -6.54 12.58
N HIS A 296 -0.33 -6.25 12.39
CA HIS A 296 -1.20 -6.88 11.40
C HIS A 296 -1.23 -8.43 11.48
N GLY A 297 -1.17 -8.97 12.72
CA GLY A 297 -1.22 -10.40 12.98
C GLY A 297 -0.02 -11.19 12.47
N GLY A 298 1.11 -10.51 12.24
CA GLY A 298 2.36 -11.12 11.76
C GLY A 298 2.78 -10.67 10.36
N ALA A 299 1.91 -10.00 9.62
CA ALA A 299 2.24 -9.53 8.26
C ALA A 299 3.36 -8.48 8.26
N ASP A 300 3.45 -7.64 9.31
CA ASP A 300 4.52 -6.66 9.43
C ASP A 300 5.90 -7.30 9.64
N ALA A 301 6.00 -8.42 10.32
CA ALA A 301 7.26 -9.18 10.40
C ALA A 301 7.72 -9.69 9.03
N ARG A 302 6.80 -10.15 8.19
CA ARG A 302 7.12 -10.66 6.86
C ARG A 302 7.53 -9.58 5.89
N ILE A 303 6.82 -8.43 5.89
CA ILE A 303 7.22 -7.32 5.04
C ILE A 303 8.59 -6.77 5.46
N CYS A 304 8.91 -6.71 6.74
CA CYS A 304 10.24 -6.32 7.22
C CYS A 304 11.34 -7.26 6.72
N ARG A 305 11.10 -8.58 6.72
CA ARG A 305 12.07 -9.52 6.13
C ARG A 305 12.27 -9.29 4.63
N GLN A 306 11.18 -9.08 3.88
CA GLN A 306 11.30 -8.76 2.45
C GLN A 306 12.08 -7.46 2.22
N ILE A 307 11.88 -6.44 3.06
CA ILE A 307 12.67 -5.20 3.03
C ILE A 307 14.16 -5.50 3.23
N CYS A 308 14.49 -6.28 4.26
CA CYS A 308 15.88 -6.63 4.55
C CYS A 308 16.51 -7.48 3.42
N ASP A 309 15.79 -8.45 2.88
CA ASP A 309 16.26 -9.29 1.78
C ASP A 309 16.46 -8.49 0.48
N TYR A 310 15.58 -7.53 0.20
CA TYR A 310 15.74 -6.63 -0.94
C TYR A 310 16.91 -5.66 -0.74
N LEU A 311 17.01 -5.01 0.40
CA LEU A 311 18.09 -4.06 0.68
C LEU A 311 19.47 -4.76 0.73
N SER A 312 19.56 -5.99 1.23
CA SER A 312 20.80 -6.77 1.25
C SER A 312 21.19 -7.35 -0.13
N GLY A 313 20.29 -7.32 -1.10
CA GLY A 313 20.52 -7.91 -2.44
C GLY A 313 20.29 -9.41 -2.51
N LYS A 314 19.71 -10.05 -1.49
CA LYS A 314 19.27 -11.45 -1.56
C LYS A 314 18.11 -11.63 -2.53
N VAL A 315 17.30 -10.60 -2.69
CA VAL A 315 16.20 -10.50 -3.65
C VAL A 315 16.48 -9.32 -4.55
N GLU A 316 16.50 -9.55 -5.86
CA GLU A 316 16.75 -8.51 -6.85
C GLU A 316 15.52 -7.66 -7.11
N GLU A 317 14.33 -8.29 -7.19
CA GLU A 317 13.06 -7.61 -7.44
C GLU A 317 12.09 -7.86 -6.27
N PRO A 318 11.60 -6.80 -5.60
CA PRO A 318 10.59 -6.93 -4.57
C PRO A 318 9.21 -7.19 -5.19
N LEU A 319 8.23 -7.63 -4.38
CA LEU A 319 6.86 -7.89 -4.85
C LEU A 319 6.23 -6.67 -5.53
N LEU A 320 6.48 -5.49 -4.97
CA LEU A 320 6.04 -4.20 -5.49
C LEU A 320 7.26 -3.29 -5.68
N ASP A 321 7.94 -3.47 -6.81
CA ASP A 321 8.99 -2.57 -7.29
C ASP A 321 8.42 -1.18 -7.63
N ILE A 322 9.26 -0.29 -8.12
CA ILE A 322 8.86 1.08 -8.49
C ILE A 322 7.70 1.06 -9.50
N TYR A 323 7.74 0.20 -10.51
CA TYR A 323 6.74 0.18 -11.57
C TYR A 323 5.40 -0.39 -11.09
N ARG A 324 5.42 -1.53 -10.38
CA ARG A 324 4.21 -2.14 -9.81
C ARG A 324 3.60 -1.29 -8.71
N GLY A 325 4.42 -0.71 -7.84
CA GLY A 325 3.98 0.18 -6.76
C GLY A 325 3.31 1.45 -7.29
N VAL A 326 3.92 2.07 -8.29
CA VAL A 326 3.35 3.27 -8.94
C VAL A 326 2.09 2.90 -9.74
N THR A 327 2.09 1.80 -10.50
CA THR A 327 0.88 1.34 -11.23
C THR A 327 -0.29 1.11 -10.28
N LEU A 328 -0.03 0.55 -9.10
CA LEU A 328 -1.05 0.35 -8.07
C LEU A 328 -1.62 1.67 -7.56
N SER A 329 -0.79 2.69 -7.39
CA SER A 329 -1.24 4.05 -7.02
C SER A 329 -2.04 4.70 -8.16
N MET A 330 -1.56 4.61 -9.41
CA MET A 330 -2.26 5.09 -10.59
C MET A 330 -3.65 4.45 -10.74
N ALA A 331 -3.78 3.15 -10.47
CA ALA A 331 -5.06 2.44 -10.50
C ALA A 331 -6.09 3.07 -9.53
N GLY A 332 -5.65 3.46 -8.33
CA GLY A 332 -6.48 4.20 -7.37
C GLY A 332 -6.85 5.60 -7.84
N ILE A 333 -5.89 6.34 -8.42
CA ILE A 333 -6.08 7.71 -8.92
C ILE A 333 -7.04 7.72 -10.11
N TYR A 334 -6.83 6.87 -11.12
CA TYR A 334 -7.75 6.74 -12.24
C TYR A 334 -9.12 6.20 -11.83
N GLY A 335 -9.18 5.36 -10.78
CA GLY A 335 -10.43 4.96 -10.16
C GLY A 335 -11.21 6.16 -9.60
N LEU A 336 -10.52 7.11 -8.96
CA LEU A 336 -11.13 8.38 -8.53
C LEU A 336 -11.63 9.20 -9.72
N HIS A 337 -10.82 9.36 -10.78
CA HIS A 337 -11.26 10.06 -12.00
C HIS A 337 -12.50 9.40 -12.59
N SER A 338 -12.55 8.06 -12.61
CA SER A 338 -13.73 7.31 -13.08
C SER A 338 -14.99 7.64 -12.27
N ILE A 339 -14.87 7.76 -10.94
CA ILE A 339 -15.98 8.16 -10.06
C ILE A 339 -16.43 9.58 -10.35
N LEU A 340 -15.49 10.52 -10.52
CA LEU A 340 -15.79 11.93 -10.72
C LEU A 340 -16.47 12.20 -12.06
N ASP A 341 -16.05 11.50 -13.11
CA ASP A 341 -16.49 11.76 -14.48
C ASP A 341 -17.55 10.76 -14.99
N GLY A 342 -17.80 9.68 -14.23
CA GLY A 342 -18.70 8.60 -14.64
C GLY A 342 -18.20 7.83 -15.87
N LYS A 343 -16.88 7.81 -16.12
CA LYS A 343 -16.26 7.22 -17.32
C LYS A 343 -15.30 6.08 -16.97
N THR A 344 -15.02 5.26 -17.94
CA THR A 344 -13.91 4.30 -17.92
C THR A 344 -12.62 5.03 -18.31
N TYR A 345 -11.53 4.75 -17.60
CA TYR A 345 -10.21 5.30 -17.89
C TYR A 345 -9.22 4.22 -18.28
N ASP A 346 -8.43 4.48 -19.30
CA ASP A 346 -7.25 3.68 -19.63
C ASP A 346 -6.11 4.07 -18.70
N ILE A 347 -5.34 3.08 -18.25
CA ILE A 347 -4.18 3.24 -17.38
C ILE A 347 -2.94 3.00 -18.24
N PRO A 348 -2.10 4.02 -18.48
CA PRO A 348 -0.89 3.87 -19.29
C PRO A 348 0.11 2.93 -18.63
N ASP A 349 0.91 2.26 -19.43
CA ASP A 349 2.03 1.48 -18.91
C ASP A 349 3.15 2.42 -18.49
N ILE A 350 3.35 2.58 -17.19
CA ILE A 350 4.38 3.48 -16.63
C ILE A 350 5.81 3.10 -17.05
N ARG A 351 6.04 1.87 -17.52
CA ARG A 351 7.33 1.41 -18.06
C ARG A 351 7.57 1.92 -19.49
N ASN A 352 6.48 2.20 -20.22
CA ASN A 352 6.54 2.75 -21.56
C ASN A 352 6.67 4.27 -21.52
N LYS A 353 7.82 4.79 -22.00
CA LYS A 353 8.13 6.22 -21.94
C LYS A 353 7.18 7.10 -22.74
N GLU A 354 6.63 6.58 -23.84
CA GLU A 354 5.68 7.32 -24.67
C GLU A 354 4.29 7.37 -24.02
N GLU A 355 3.80 6.23 -23.50
CA GLU A 355 2.51 6.15 -22.83
C GLU A 355 2.45 6.99 -21.55
N ARG A 356 3.52 6.93 -20.73
CA ARG A 356 3.55 7.62 -19.43
C ARG A 356 3.64 9.15 -19.53
N GLU A 357 3.99 9.68 -20.70
CA GLU A 357 4.10 11.14 -20.90
C GLU A 357 2.78 11.89 -20.65
N ILE A 358 1.64 11.23 -20.84
CA ILE A 358 0.32 11.79 -20.53
C ILE A 358 0.14 12.18 -19.05
N LEU A 359 0.96 11.61 -18.14
CA LEU A 359 0.90 11.89 -16.71
C LEU A 359 1.58 13.22 -16.35
N ARG A 360 2.45 13.72 -17.23
CA ARG A 360 3.29 14.89 -16.96
C ARG A 360 2.45 16.13 -16.67
N GLY A 361 2.72 16.73 -15.51
CA GLY A 361 2.05 17.96 -15.08
C GLY A 361 0.65 17.75 -14.48
N ASP A 362 0.16 16.50 -14.34
CA ASP A 362 -1.11 16.24 -13.66
C ASP A 362 -0.90 16.03 -12.15
N TYR A 363 -0.83 17.15 -11.42
CA TYR A 363 -0.72 17.18 -9.96
C TYR A 363 -2.07 17.43 -9.28
N ARG A 364 -3.18 17.12 -9.95
CA ARG A 364 -4.50 17.22 -9.33
C ARG A 364 -4.64 16.22 -8.19
N SER A 365 -5.05 16.73 -7.03
CA SER A 365 -5.05 15.98 -5.77
C SER A 365 -6.38 16.12 -5.03
N PRO A 366 -6.90 15.05 -4.44
CA PRO A 366 -8.03 15.10 -3.51
C PRO A 366 -7.60 15.59 -2.12
N PHE A 367 -6.29 15.72 -1.87
CA PHE A 367 -5.76 16.19 -0.59
C PHE A 367 -5.61 17.71 -0.59
N PRO A 368 -5.87 18.37 0.55
CA PRO A 368 -5.64 19.82 0.66
C PRO A 368 -4.15 20.13 0.53
N GLY A 369 -3.84 21.13 -0.29
CA GLY A 369 -2.51 21.70 -0.36
C GLY A 369 -2.15 22.49 0.91
N LYS A 370 -0.93 23.01 0.98
CA LYS A 370 -0.48 23.84 2.11
C LYS A 370 -1.31 25.10 2.31
N ASP A 371 -1.96 25.57 1.26
CA ASP A 371 -2.90 26.72 1.26
C ASP A 371 -4.33 26.33 1.66
N GLY A 372 -4.57 25.07 2.01
CA GLY A 372 -5.88 24.52 2.36
C GLY A 372 -6.84 24.31 1.18
N LYS A 373 -6.36 24.47 -0.07
CA LYS A 373 -7.16 24.25 -1.28
C LYS A 373 -6.86 22.89 -1.89
N TRP A 374 -7.85 22.33 -2.54
CA TRP A 374 -7.69 21.12 -3.34
C TRP A 374 -8.01 21.34 -4.80
N THR A 375 -7.39 20.53 -5.65
CA THR A 375 -7.47 20.68 -7.10
C THR A 375 -8.43 19.67 -7.76
N LEU A 376 -8.92 18.68 -7.00
CA LEU A 376 -10.02 17.81 -7.40
C LEU A 376 -11.25 18.10 -6.55
N PRO A 377 -12.47 18.02 -7.11
CA PRO A 377 -13.69 18.18 -6.35
C PRO A 377 -13.79 17.15 -5.25
N PHE A 378 -14.29 17.58 -4.09
CA PHE A 378 -14.34 16.77 -2.89
C PHE A 378 -15.68 16.88 -2.17
N GLY A 379 -16.18 15.78 -1.63
CA GLY A 379 -17.36 15.77 -0.78
C GLY A 379 -18.67 16.07 -1.49
N LYS A 380 -19.45 17.01 -0.97
CA LYS A 380 -20.79 17.38 -1.44
C LYS A 380 -20.85 17.82 -2.91
N ASP A 381 -19.74 18.31 -3.44
CA ASP A 381 -19.66 18.83 -4.80
C ASP A 381 -19.52 17.71 -5.85
N ARG A 382 -19.54 16.44 -5.40
CA ARG A 382 -19.53 15.25 -6.28
C ARG A 382 -20.90 14.74 -6.69
N THR A 383 -21.97 15.26 -6.13
CA THR A 383 -23.36 14.83 -6.42
C THR A 383 -24.07 15.75 -7.36
#